data_865e5df8adb4f0f7963c0ea748ae5b55
#
_entry.id   865e5df8adb4f0f7963c0ea748ae5b55
#
_cell.length_a   1.000
_cell.length_b   1.000
_cell.length_c   1.000
_cell.angle_alpha   90.00
_cell.angle_beta   90.00
_cell.angle_gamma   90.00
#
_symmetry.space_group_name_H-M   'P 1'
#
loop_
_entity.id
_entity.type
_entity.pdbx_description
1 polymer ?
#
loop_
_entity_poly.entity_id
_entity_poly.type
_entity_poly.pdbx_seq_one_letter_code
_entity_poly.pdbx_strand_id
1 'polypeptide(L)'
;MKRKLQTIYEYFSDYSEEQINDMLSYLSLEEKLIIQSRFGNNLHNPIPQDDWGEKNSKKYYGSIVPKMKKLLLKNSVAINTNEKNKQDGKLLGQLSELKTNDLSSRLLQLVKKQKTNREICECLGISINELYDELLKIKNKGIFYSKKYYSDGSIKYKYFSKKHGLEQTYYDQSRTIITDSKENEIKILLISDLHFGNILERIDLIDRAYNYCIKNDIHIILCGGDLIDGSFSKGSQKISDLYQQIDYFIKNYPHDDSILTFGVAGNHDLSALEKFSINIMEVCNNFRHDIVIGGYNNTEIRLKNDKIHLYHHVEDGKISQTKAPIILHGHSHKYAIGIIDNSLNITIPTLSNICSQMPSALELDLYMFKGYIADSVVKHLYFGEQDFLLSEASFNLLNKKNVKCEAIDNLEPYKQMKKLK
;
A
#
# COMPACT_ATOMS: atom_id res chain seq x y z
N MET A 1 -18.05 -32.84 22.52
CA MET A 1 -16.61 -32.58 22.31
C MET A 1 -16.46 -31.56 21.16
N LYS A 2 -16.01 -30.33 21.43
CA LYS A 2 -15.69 -29.37 20.35
C LYS A 2 -14.46 -29.93 19.61
N ARG A 3 -14.56 -30.17 18.30
CA ARG A 3 -13.41 -30.59 17.48
C ARG A 3 -12.34 -29.49 17.59
N LYS A 4 -11.08 -29.88 17.88
CA LYS A 4 -9.94 -28.96 17.85
C LYS A 4 -9.85 -28.33 16.45
N LEU A 5 -9.78 -27.03 16.38
CA LEU A 5 -9.58 -26.32 15.11
C LEU A 5 -8.16 -26.61 14.62
N GLN A 6 -8.03 -26.98 13.34
CA GLN A 6 -6.76 -27.27 12.70
C GLN A 6 -6.29 -26.05 11.90
N THR A 7 -5.01 -25.74 12.00
CA THR A 7 -4.32 -24.77 11.12
C THR A 7 -4.23 -25.33 9.70
N ILE A 8 -3.84 -24.52 8.73
CA ILE A 8 -3.62 -25.01 7.35
C ILE A 8 -2.46 -26.02 7.31
N TYR A 9 -1.44 -25.85 8.13
CA TYR A 9 -0.28 -26.74 8.24
C TYR A 9 -0.65 -28.08 8.90
N GLU A 10 -1.49 -28.07 9.93
CA GLU A 10 -2.05 -29.30 10.52
C GLU A 10 -3.02 -30.02 9.57
N TYR A 11 -3.74 -29.27 8.69
CA TYR A 11 -4.63 -29.86 7.69
C TYR A 11 -3.87 -30.57 6.57
N PHE A 12 -2.68 -30.08 6.23
CA PHE A 12 -1.79 -30.64 5.22
C PHE A 12 -0.51 -31.22 5.87
N SER A 13 -0.66 -31.91 6.99
CA SER A 13 0.46 -32.42 7.82
C SER A 13 1.44 -33.36 7.10
N ASP A 14 1.06 -33.91 5.94
CA ASP A 14 1.92 -34.74 5.09
C ASP A 14 2.95 -33.93 4.30
N TYR A 15 2.88 -32.60 4.37
CA TYR A 15 3.74 -31.67 3.63
C TYR A 15 4.42 -30.70 4.61
N SER A 16 5.66 -30.31 4.29
CA SER A 16 6.35 -29.26 5.06
C SER A 16 5.68 -27.90 4.93
N GLU A 17 5.86 -27.02 5.92
CA GLU A 17 5.36 -25.63 5.84
C GLU A 17 5.89 -24.91 4.59
N GLU A 18 7.12 -25.20 4.16
CA GLU A 18 7.73 -24.65 2.97
C GLU A 18 6.98 -25.09 1.69
N GLN A 19 6.62 -26.37 1.60
CA GLN A 19 5.85 -26.91 0.48
C GLN A 19 4.43 -26.30 0.43
N ILE A 20 3.80 -26.09 1.59
CA ILE A 20 2.49 -25.46 1.68
C ILE A 20 2.57 -24.00 1.26
N ASN A 21 3.58 -23.25 1.71
CA ASN A 21 3.78 -21.85 1.35
C ASN A 21 4.10 -21.67 -0.14
N ASP A 22 4.91 -22.56 -0.71
CA ASP A 22 5.18 -22.57 -2.16
C ASP A 22 3.89 -22.82 -2.94
N MET A 23 3.11 -23.82 -2.56
CA MET A 23 1.82 -24.11 -3.19
C MET A 23 0.86 -22.92 -3.11
N LEU A 24 0.81 -22.20 -1.98
CA LEU A 24 -0.01 -21.01 -1.81
C LEU A 24 0.37 -19.91 -2.79
N SER A 25 1.62 -19.85 -3.24
CA SER A 25 2.08 -18.87 -4.23
C SER A 25 1.37 -19.00 -5.57
N TYR A 26 0.94 -20.20 -5.97
CA TYR A 26 0.26 -20.50 -7.24
C TYR A 26 -1.26 -20.28 -7.21
N LEU A 27 -1.81 -19.84 -6.08
CA LEU A 27 -3.23 -19.56 -5.97
C LEU A 27 -3.54 -18.11 -6.41
N SER A 28 -4.74 -17.92 -6.96
CA SER A 28 -5.24 -16.57 -7.27
C SER A 28 -5.41 -15.73 -6.00
N LEU A 29 -5.49 -14.41 -6.16
CA LEU A 29 -5.75 -13.49 -5.04
C LEU A 29 -7.01 -13.89 -4.27
N GLU A 30 -8.11 -14.15 -4.97
CA GLU A 30 -9.38 -14.55 -4.36
C GLU A 30 -9.24 -15.86 -3.55
N GLU A 31 -8.52 -16.85 -4.08
CA GLU A 31 -8.26 -18.10 -3.37
C GLU A 31 -7.42 -17.90 -2.11
N LYS A 32 -6.39 -17.04 -2.19
CA LYS A 32 -5.55 -16.66 -1.04
C LYS A 32 -6.34 -15.94 0.05
N LEU A 33 -7.18 -15.00 -0.32
CA LEU A 33 -8.05 -14.28 0.61
C LEU A 33 -9.04 -15.22 1.31
N ILE A 34 -9.62 -16.18 0.61
CA ILE A 34 -10.48 -17.20 1.21
C ILE A 34 -9.71 -18.05 2.23
N ILE A 35 -8.48 -18.43 1.94
CA ILE A 35 -7.63 -19.18 2.88
C ILE A 35 -7.28 -18.33 4.11
N GLN A 36 -6.86 -17.09 3.91
CA GLN A 36 -6.55 -16.16 4.99
C GLN A 36 -7.76 -15.88 5.89
N SER A 37 -8.95 -15.74 5.31
CA SER A 37 -10.18 -15.56 6.09
C SER A 37 -10.53 -16.78 6.95
N ARG A 38 -10.03 -17.97 6.59
CA ARG A 38 -10.25 -19.23 7.33
C ARG A 38 -9.20 -19.48 8.41
N PHE A 39 -7.93 -19.13 8.13
CA PHE A 39 -6.79 -19.52 8.96
C PHE A 39 -6.04 -18.33 9.57
N GLY A 40 -6.52 -17.10 9.37
CA GLY A 40 -5.82 -15.88 9.74
C GLY A 40 -4.63 -15.59 8.82
N ASN A 41 -4.03 -14.42 8.97
CA ASN A 41 -2.97 -13.93 8.10
C ASN A 41 -1.68 -14.78 8.18
N ASN A 42 -1.38 -15.30 9.36
CA ASN A 42 -0.25 -16.20 9.57
C ASN A 42 -0.59 -17.67 9.35
N LEU A 43 -1.83 -17.99 8.96
CA LEU A 43 -2.34 -19.34 8.68
C LEU A 43 -2.36 -20.29 9.91
N HIS A 44 -2.14 -19.75 11.11
CA HIS A 44 -2.12 -20.49 12.38
C HIS A 44 -3.35 -20.27 13.26
N ASN A 45 -4.25 -19.36 12.89
CA ASN A 45 -5.42 -18.96 13.67
C ASN A 45 -6.74 -19.33 13.00
N PRO A 46 -7.14 -20.62 12.97
CA PRO A 46 -8.33 -21.05 12.26
C PRO A 46 -9.62 -20.58 12.92
N ILE A 47 -10.55 -20.10 12.11
CA ILE A 47 -11.92 -19.74 12.50
C ILE A 47 -12.83 -20.97 12.42
N PRO A 48 -13.82 -21.15 13.35
CA PRO A 48 -14.81 -22.21 13.25
C PRO A 48 -15.54 -22.19 11.90
N GLN A 49 -15.84 -23.37 11.36
CA GLN A 49 -16.48 -23.47 10.04
C GLN A 49 -17.86 -22.79 10.02
N ASP A 50 -18.59 -22.85 11.11
CA ASP A 50 -19.93 -22.26 11.24
C ASP A 50 -19.89 -20.73 11.21
N ASP A 51 -18.77 -20.12 11.61
CA ASP A 51 -18.56 -18.67 11.63
C ASP A 51 -18.04 -18.14 10.29
N TRP A 52 -17.65 -19.03 9.36
CA TRP A 52 -16.97 -18.64 8.11
C TRP A 52 -17.89 -18.42 6.91
N GLY A 53 -19.15 -18.82 7.03
CA GLY A 53 -20.17 -18.68 6.00
C GLY A 53 -20.14 -19.81 4.94
N GLU A 54 -21.34 -20.19 4.51
CA GLU A 54 -21.57 -21.36 3.63
C GLU A 54 -20.91 -21.21 2.25
N LYS A 55 -20.92 -19.99 1.66
CA LYS A 55 -20.35 -19.71 0.33
C LYS A 55 -18.84 -19.92 0.31
N ASN A 56 -18.13 -19.37 1.31
CA ASN A 56 -16.68 -19.51 1.43
C ASN A 56 -16.29 -20.95 1.73
N SER A 57 -17.03 -21.61 2.60
CA SER A 57 -16.84 -23.02 2.92
C SER A 57 -17.00 -23.92 1.70
N LYS A 58 -18.06 -23.74 0.90
CA LYS A 58 -18.28 -24.48 -0.36
C LYS A 58 -17.14 -24.26 -1.35
N LYS A 59 -16.70 -23.02 -1.55
CA LYS A 59 -15.61 -22.69 -2.48
C LYS A 59 -14.27 -23.26 -2.01
N TYR A 60 -13.96 -23.15 -0.72
CA TYR A 60 -12.74 -23.70 -0.14
C TYR A 60 -12.66 -25.21 -0.31
N TYR A 61 -13.64 -25.97 0.20
CA TYR A 61 -13.61 -27.43 0.15
C TYR A 61 -13.88 -28.00 -1.24
N GLY A 62 -14.72 -27.35 -2.04
CA GLY A 62 -15.09 -27.82 -3.37
C GLY A 62 -14.09 -27.50 -4.48
N SER A 63 -13.34 -26.42 -4.37
CA SER A 63 -12.45 -25.96 -5.45
C SER A 63 -11.02 -25.77 -4.97
N ILE A 64 -10.80 -24.99 -3.89
CA ILE A 64 -9.45 -24.58 -3.48
C ILE A 64 -8.66 -25.77 -2.93
N VAL A 65 -9.21 -26.55 -2.00
CA VAL A 65 -8.54 -27.72 -1.42
C VAL A 65 -8.13 -28.76 -2.48
N PRO A 66 -8.99 -29.15 -3.44
CA PRO A 66 -8.57 -30.05 -4.52
C PRO A 66 -7.43 -29.48 -5.37
N LYS A 67 -7.44 -28.17 -5.66
CA LYS A 67 -6.38 -27.49 -6.38
C LYS A 67 -5.08 -27.48 -5.59
N MET A 68 -5.13 -27.17 -4.29
CA MET A 68 -3.98 -27.23 -3.39
C MET A 68 -3.35 -28.62 -3.35
N LYS A 69 -4.14 -29.67 -3.16
CA LYS A 69 -3.68 -31.07 -3.17
C LYS A 69 -2.97 -31.42 -4.48
N LYS A 70 -3.54 -31.00 -5.62
CA LYS A 70 -2.94 -31.26 -6.94
C LYS A 70 -1.59 -30.54 -7.12
N LEU A 71 -1.45 -29.31 -6.62
CA LEU A 71 -0.20 -28.54 -6.65
C LEU A 71 0.87 -29.18 -5.75
N LEU A 72 0.51 -29.59 -4.53
CA LEU A 72 1.39 -30.25 -3.60
C LEU A 72 1.92 -31.58 -4.15
N LEU A 73 1.06 -32.40 -4.77
CA LEU A 73 1.48 -33.65 -5.42
C LEU A 73 2.44 -33.41 -6.59
N LYS A 74 2.24 -32.37 -7.40
CA LYS A 74 3.17 -32.01 -8.48
C LYS A 74 4.55 -31.63 -7.94
N ASN A 75 4.56 -30.83 -6.88
CA ASN A 75 5.83 -30.33 -6.30
C ASN A 75 6.58 -31.45 -5.54
N SER A 76 5.88 -32.39 -4.89
CA SER A 76 6.51 -33.54 -4.22
C SER A 76 7.19 -34.50 -5.20
N VAL A 77 6.70 -34.67 -6.40
CA VAL A 77 7.33 -35.47 -7.46
C VAL A 77 8.62 -34.81 -7.98
N ALA A 78 8.67 -33.47 -8.02
CA ALA A 78 9.86 -32.73 -8.43
C ALA A 78 10.98 -32.73 -7.36
N ILE A 79 10.63 -32.82 -6.08
CA ILE A 79 11.57 -32.79 -4.95
C ILE A 79 12.25 -34.16 -4.73
N ASN A 80 11.53 -35.27 -4.94
CA ASN A 80 12.06 -36.63 -4.76
C ASN A 80 13.18 -37.03 -5.75
N THR A 81 13.45 -36.20 -6.76
CA THR A 81 14.58 -36.40 -7.67
C THR A 81 15.87 -35.71 -7.19
N ASN A 82 15.84 -34.92 -6.13
CA ASN A 82 16.99 -34.14 -5.62
C ASN A 82 17.45 -34.43 -4.18
N GLU A 83 16.83 -35.39 -3.46
CA GLU A 83 17.29 -35.77 -2.12
C GLU A 83 18.37 -36.82 -2.14
N LYS A 84 19.55 -36.42 -2.57
CA LYS A 84 20.84 -37.04 -2.14
C LYS A 84 21.92 -35.97 -2.23
N ASN A 85 22.02 -35.10 -1.23
CA ASN A 85 23.30 -34.67 -0.68
C ASN A 85 23.12 -33.79 0.56
N LYS A 86 23.76 -34.22 1.61
CA LYS A 86 23.72 -33.78 3.00
C LYS A 86 24.43 -32.45 3.27
N GLN A 87 23.84 -31.72 4.18
CA GLN A 87 24.41 -31.08 5.42
C GLN A 87 25.47 -29.97 5.27
N ASP A 88 25.13 -28.92 5.99
CA ASP A 88 25.95 -27.96 6.73
C ASP A 88 26.83 -26.95 6.01
N GLY A 89 26.42 -25.71 6.23
CA GLY A 89 27.36 -24.60 6.32
C GLY A 89 27.84 -24.02 5.02
N LYS A 90 26.99 -23.28 4.33
CA LYS A 90 27.44 -22.20 3.44
C LYS A 90 26.26 -21.58 2.70
N LEU A 91 25.64 -20.59 3.31
CA LEU A 91 24.76 -19.66 2.56
C LEU A 91 25.54 -18.96 1.41
N LEU A 92 26.87 -18.90 1.49
CA LEU A 92 27.78 -18.47 0.41
C LEU A 92 27.96 -19.53 -0.68
N GLY A 93 27.72 -20.81 -0.38
CA GLY A 93 27.80 -21.91 -1.35
C GLY A 93 26.57 -22.01 -2.25
N GLN A 94 25.38 -21.74 -1.72
CA GLN A 94 24.13 -21.74 -2.50
C GLN A 94 24.04 -20.59 -3.52
N LEU A 95 24.75 -19.47 -3.28
CA LEU A 95 24.92 -18.39 -4.25
C LEU A 95 25.88 -18.75 -5.39
N SER A 96 26.73 -19.75 -5.24
CA SER A 96 27.66 -20.22 -6.28
C SER A 96 27.06 -21.29 -7.20
N GLU A 97 25.95 -21.93 -6.79
CA GLU A 97 25.28 -22.98 -7.59
C GLU A 97 24.16 -22.44 -8.51
N LEU A 98 23.75 -21.19 -8.35
CA LEU A 98 22.95 -20.53 -9.37
C LEU A 98 23.85 -20.39 -10.61
N LYS A 99 23.52 -21.12 -11.67
CA LYS A 99 24.20 -21.00 -12.98
C LYS A 99 24.35 -19.51 -13.27
N THR A 100 25.54 -19.04 -13.57
CA THR A 100 25.94 -17.62 -13.73
C THR A 100 25.12 -16.84 -14.77
N ASN A 101 24.12 -17.44 -15.41
CA ASN A 101 23.23 -16.87 -16.41
C ASN A 101 21.74 -16.84 -15.99
N ASP A 102 21.38 -17.24 -14.78
CA ASP A 102 19.98 -17.17 -14.32
C ASP A 102 19.60 -15.72 -13.94
N LEU A 103 18.37 -15.31 -14.30
CA LEU A 103 17.84 -13.98 -14.06
C LEU A 103 17.94 -13.59 -12.58
N SER A 104 17.61 -14.50 -11.66
CA SER A 104 17.74 -14.30 -10.21
C SER A 104 19.17 -13.92 -9.80
N SER A 105 20.18 -14.57 -10.36
CA SER A 105 21.60 -14.30 -10.04
C SER A 105 22.04 -12.93 -10.52
N ARG A 106 21.64 -12.55 -11.74
CA ARG A 106 21.90 -11.22 -12.30
C ARG A 106 21.21 -10.13 -11.48
N LEU A 107 19.96 -10.36 -11.08
CA LEU A 107 19.19 -9.46 -10.20
C LEU A 107 19.90 -9.27 -8.86
N LEU A 108 20.33 -10.35 -8.19
CA LEU A 108 21.05 -10.28 -6.92
C LEU A 108 22.34 -9.45 -7.01
N GLN A 109 23.06 -9.55 -8.14
CA GLN A 109 24.27 -8.74 -8.38
C GLN A 109 23.95 -7.24 -8.51
N LEU A 110 22.87 -6.89 -9.23
CA LEU A 110 22.45 -5.49 -9.39
C LEU A 110 21.98 -4.88 -8.08
N VAL A 111 21.24 -5.64 -7.27
CA VAL A 111 20.84 -5.20 -5.93
C VAL A 111 22.05 -4.99 -5.01
N LYS A 112 23.06 -5.86 -5.05
CA LYS A 112 24.33 -5.65 -4.33
C LYS A 112 25.05 -4.35 -4.77
N LYS A 113 24.92 -3.97 -6.03
CA LYS A 113 25.43 -2.70 -6.57
C LYS A 113 24.56 -1.49 -6.22
N GLN A 114 23.52 -1.68 -5.40
CA GLN A 114 22.59 -0.60 -4.96
C GLN A 114 21.87 0.09 -6.13
N LYS A 115 21.59 -0.65 -7.21
CA LYS A 115 20.79 -0.16 -8.34
C LYS A 115 19.33 0.03 -7.93
N THR A 116 18.68 1.04 -8.52
CA THR A 116 17.23 1.26 -8.36
C THR A 116 16.43 0.21 -9.13
N ASN A 117 15.15 0.07 -8.82
CA ASN A 117 14.22 -0.79 -9.56
C ASN A 117 14.27 -0.50 -11.06
N ARG A 118 14.25 0.79 -11.47
CA ARG A 118 14.33 1.22 -12.87
C ARG A 118 15.65 0.81 -13.54
N GLU A 119 16.79 1.14 -12.90
CA GLU A 119 18.11 0.72 -13.41
C GLU A 119 18.24 -0.79 -13.52
N ILE A 120 17.63 -1.55 -12.61
CA ILE A 120 17.60 -3.01 -12.66
C ILE A 120 16.80 -3.49 -13.88
N CYS A 121 15.61 -2.93 -14.11
CA CYS A 121 14.78 -3.24 -15.26
C CYS A 121 15.51 -2.97 -16.58
N GLU A 122 16.13 -1.80 -16.70
CA GLU A 122 16.96 -1.44 -17.87
C GLU A 122 18.12 -2.41 -18.10
N CYS A 123 18.89 -2.72 -17.04
CA CYS A 123 20.05 -3.62 -17.15
C CYS A 123 19.67 -5.06 -17.50
N LEU A 124 18.50 -5.52 -17.09
CA LEU A 124 18.02 -6.89 -17.32
C LEU A 124 17.15 -7.00 -18.58
N GLY A 125 16.62 -5.88 -19.09
CA GLY A 125 15.68 -5.85 -20.20
C GLY A 125 14.32 -6.44 -19.82
N ILE A 126 13.86 -6.19 -18.60
CA ILE A 126 12.59 -6.69 -18.05
C ILE A 126 11.68 -5.55 -17.62
N SER A 127 10.39 -5.81 -17.58
CA SER A 127 9.40 -4.89 -17.01
C SER A 127 9.47 -4.86 -15.48
N ILE A 128 8.85 -3.85 -14.88
CA ILE A 128 8.76 -3.72 -13.42
C ILE A 128 7.98 -4.90 -12.81
N ASN A 129 6.94 -5.40 -13.48
CA ASN A 129 6.17 -6.55 -13.02
C ASN A 129 7.01 -7.83 -13.01
N GLU A 130 7.81 -8.07 -14.06
CA GLU A 130 8.73 -9.20 -14.10
C GLU A 130 9.81 -9.10 -13.01
N LEU A 131 10.30 -7.87 -12.70
CA LEU A 131 11.18 -7.64 -11.57
C LEU A 131 10.52 -8.07 -10.25
N TYR A 132 9.26 -7.69 -10.03
CA TYR A 132 8.55 -8.05 -8.80
C TYR A 132 8.28 -9.54 -8.68
N ASP A 133 7.90 -10.20 -9.77
CA ASP A 133 7.75 -11.65 -9.81
C ASP A 133 9.08 -12.36 -9.47
N GLU A 134 10.19 -11.85 -9.98
CA GLU A 134 11.51 -12.42 -9.71
C GLU A 134 11.95 -12.18 -8.26
N LEU A 135 11.67 -11.00 -7.69
CA LEU A 135 11.90 -10.70 -6.27
C LEU A 135 11.06 -11.62 -5.37
N LEU A 136 9.82 -11.93 -5.77
CA LEU A 136 8.97 -12.87 -5.05
C LEU A 136 9.53 -14.30 -5.10
N LYS A 137 10.01 -14.75 -6.26
CA LYS A 137 10.69 -16.06 -6.40
C LYS A 137 11.93 -16.15 -5.50
N ILE A 138 12.74 -15.08 -5.43
CA ILE A 138 13.93 -14.99 -4.56
C ILE A 138 13.51 -15.04 -3.08
N LYS A 139 12.45 -14.35 -2.70
CA LYS A 139 11.87 -14.38 -1.34
C LYS A 139 11.41 -15.81 -0.98
N ASN A 140 10.76 -16.51 -1.91
CA ASN A 140 10.30 -17.89 -1.70
C ASN A 140 11.49 -18.89 -1.58
N LYS A 141 12.66 -18.56 -2.12
CA LYS A 141 13.92 -19.31 -1.88
C LYS A 141 14.59 -18.96 -0.53
N GLY A 142 13.92 -18.21 0.34
CA GLY A 142 14.39 -17.85 1.69
C GLY A 142 15.36 -16.66 1.73
N ILE A 143 15.50 -15.92 0.65
CA ILE A 143 16.29 -14.69 0.58
C ILE A 143 15.35 -13.51 0.73
N PHE A 144 15.41 -12.84 1.86
CA PHE A 144 14.55 -11.69 2.19
C PHE A 144 15.20 -10.38 1.77
N TYR A 145 14.39 -9.36 1.56
CA TYR A 145 14.87 -8.02 1.24
C TYR A 145 14.03 -6.93 1.92
N SER A 146 14.68 -5.83 2.27
CA SER A 146 14.02 -4.58 2.64
C SER A 146 14.00 -3.64 1.44
N LYS A 147 13.02 -2.75 1.43
CA LYS A 147 12.86 -1.70 0.43
C LYS A 147 13.29 -0.36 1.03
N LYS A 148 13.93 0.49 0.21
CA LYS A 148 14.15 1.91 0.50
C LYS A 148 13.49 2.71 -0.60
N TYR A 149 12.64 3.65 -0.22
CA TYR A 149 11.85 4.49 -1.10
C TYR A 149 12.49 5.85 -1.23
N TYR A 150 12.54 6.40 -2.44
CA TYR A 150 13.14 7.69 -2.74
C TYR A 150 12.07 8.68 -3.20
N SER A 151 12.34 9.98 -3.02
CA SER A 151 11.43 11.07 -3.40
C SER A 151 11.16 11.15 -4.91
N ASP A 152 12.04 10.60 -5.74
CA ASP A 152 11.86 10.45 -7.19
C ASP A 152 11.02 9.22 -7.59
N GLY A 153 10.38 8.55 -6.64
CA GLY A 153 9.59 7.35 -6.86
C GLY A 153 10.42 6.07 -7.07
N SER A 154 11.75 6.14 -7.02
CA SER A 154 12.57 4.95 -7.18
C SER A 154 12.64 4.10 -5.91
N ILE A 155 12.91 2.80 -6.08
CA ILE A 155 13.04 1.83 -4.98
C ILE A 155 14.41 1.17 -5.07
N LYS A 156 15.15 1.09 -3.97
CA LYS A 156 16.33 0.24 -3.83
C LYS A 156 16.05 -0.89 -2.86
N TYR A 157 16.63 -2.03 -3.16
CA TYR A 157 16.48 -3.25 -2.36
C TYR A 157 17.76 -3.56 -1.61
N LYS A 158 17.63 -4.14 -0.40
CA LYS A 158 18.76 -4.65 0.36
C LYS A 158 18.41 -6.05 0.88
N TYR A 159 19.19 -7.05 0.48
CA TYR A 159 19.01 -8.41 0.96
C TYR A 159 19.55 -8.62 2.37
N PHE A 160 18.90 -9.54 3.09
CA PHE A 160 19.38 -10.03 4.38
C PHE A 160 19.03 -11.51 4.56
N SER A 161 19.81 -12.22 5.38
CA SER A 161 19.57 -13.61 5.73
C SER A 161 18.64 -13.72 6.94
N LYS A 162 17.90 -14.83 7.03
CA LYS A 162 16.93 -15.14 8.08
C LYS A 162 17.43 -15.02 9.54
N LYS A 163 18.74 -14.86 9.78
CA LYS A 163 19.36 -14.86 11.11
C LYS A 163 19.25 -13.54 11.92
N HIS A 164 18.73 -12.47 11.35
CA HIS A 164 18.67 -11.17 12.02
C HIS A 164 17.22 -10.68 12.07
N GLY A 165 16.55 -10.91 13.18
CA GLY A 165 15.36 -10.21 13.69
C GLY A 165 14.37 -9.66 12.65
N LEU A 166 13.59 -10.54 12.03
CA LEU A 166 12.75 -10.23 10.87
C LEU A 166 11.62 -9.25 11.14
N GLU A 167 11.11 -9.18 12.37
CA GLU A 167 9.83 -8.51 12.63
C GLU A 167 9.94 -7.00 12.80
N GLN A 168 11.00 -6.52 13.44
CA GLN A 168 11.11 -5.10 13.80
C GLN A 168 11.65 -4.21 12.69
N THR A 169 12.53 -4.73 11.82
CA THR A 169 13.10 -3.97 10.68
C THR A 169 12.15 -3.85 9.50
N TYR A 170 11.17 -4.72 9.35
CA TYR A 170 10.23 -4.73 8.24
C TYR A 170 9.24 -3.57 8.31
N TYR A 171 8.76 -3.23 9.51
CA TYR A 171 7.77 -2.16 9.72
C TYR A 171 8.41 -0.76 9.80
N ASP A 172 9.63 -0.62 10.33
CA ASP A 172 10.22 0.69 10.59
C ASP A 172 10.86 1.36 9.36
N GLN A 173 11.36 0.59 8.39
CA GLN A 173 12.01 1.14 7.19
C GLN A 173 11.03 1.43 6.03
N SER A 174 9.84 0.85 6.06
CA SER A 174 8.86 0.96 4.97
C SER A 174 8.18 2.33 4.85
N ARG A 175 8.42 3.24 5.80
CA ARG A 175 7.75 4.54 5.89
C ARG A 175 8.70 5.73 5.81
N THR A 176 9.93 5.50 5.38
CA THR A 176 10.91 6.57 5.20
C THR A 176 11.08 6.86 3.72
N ILE A 177 10.79 8.08 3.32
CA ILE A 177 11.09 8.61 2.00
C ILE A 177 12.47 9.26 2.05
N ILE A 178 13.38 8.74 1.25
CA ILE A 178 14.75 9.24 1.18
C ILE A 178 14.79 10.31 0.10
N THR A 179 15.16 11.52 0.48
CA THR A 179 15.37 12.63 -0.45
C THR A 179 16.84 12.68 -0.86
N ASP A 180 17.13 13.02 -2.10
CA ASP A 180 18.51 13.35 -2.47
C ASP A 180 19.00 14.52 -1.62
N SER A 181 20.30 14.53 -1.30
CA SER A 181 20.92 15.59 -0.51
C SER A 181 20.84 16.98 -1.18
N LYS A 182 20.58 17.02 -2.48
CA LYS A 182 20.45 18.22 -3.29
C LYS A 182 19.01 18.72 -3.44
N GLU A 183 18.01 17.87 -3.18
CA GLU A 183 16.62 18.26 -3.27
C GLU A 183 16.23 19.09 -2.06
N ASN A 184 15.86 20.33 -2.31
CA ASN A 184 15.32 21.25 -1.32
C ASN A 184 13.79 21.36 -1.43
N GLU A 185 13.19 20.77 -2.44
CA GLU A 185 11.75 20.76 -2.67
C GLU A 185 11.26 19.32 -2.84
N ILE A 186 10.12 18.99 -2.25
CA ILE A 186 9.42 17.71 -2.40
C ILE A 186 7.97 18.03 -2.69
N LYS A 187 7.45 17.54 -3.81
CA LYS A 187 6.03 17.64 -4.16
C LYS A 187 5.30 16.35 -3.82
N ILE A 188 4.16 16.48 -3.20
CA ILE A 188 3.35 15.36 -2.74
C ILE A 188 1.91 15.60 -3.15
N LEU A 189 1.23 14.62 -3.72
CA LEU A 189 -0.21 14.66 -3.90
C LEU A 189 -0.91 14.01 -2.69
N LEU A 190 -1.93 14.67 -2.16
CA LEU A 190 -2.75 14.17 -1.06
C LEU A 190 -4.12 13.78 -1.60
N ILE A 191 -4.52 12.54 -1.37
CA ILE A 191 -5.84 11.99 -1.70
C ILE A 191 -6.41 11.26 -0.50
N SER A 192 -7.73 11.07 -0.44
CA SER A 192 -8.37 10.33 0.66
C SER A 192 -9.76 9.86 0.27
N ASP A 193 -10.27 8.89 1.03
CA ASP A 193 -11.68 8.47 1.01
C ASP A 193 -12.14 8.10 -0.42
N LEU A 194 -11.45 7.10 -1.00
CA LEU A 194 -11.64 6.66 -2.39
C LEU A 194 -12.87 5.77 -2.54
N HIS A 195 -13.16 4.95 -1.53
CA HIS A 195 -14.33 4.06 -1.43
C HIS A 195 -14.56 3.18 -2.67
N PHE A 196 -13.53 2.48 -3.12
CA PHE A 196 -13.67 1.52 -4.22
C PHE A 196 -14.76 0.50 -3.92
N GLY A 197 -15.68 0.31 -4.87
CA GLY A 197 -16.85 -0.56 -4.72
C GLY A 197 -18.11 0.15 -4.26
N ASN A 198 -18.08 1.48 -4.02
CA ASN A 198 -19.27 2.31 -3.82
C ASN A 198 -19.83 2.77 -5.18
N ILE A 199 -21.15 2.99 -5.29
CA ILE A 199 -21.76 3.56 -6.50
C ILE A 199 -21.33 5.00 -6.78
N LEU A 200 -20.82 5.70 -5.77
CA LEU A 200 -20.36 7.09 -5.83
C LEU A 200 -18.83 7.20 -5.94
N GLU A 201 -18.12 6.08 -6.15
CA GLU A 201 -16.68 6.11 -6.44
C GLU A 201 -16.37 6.91 -7.71
N ARG A 202 -15.19 7.49 -7.79
CA ARG A 202 -14.74 8.31 -8.92
C ARG A 202 -13.34 7.88 -9.38
N ILE A 203 -13.25 6.68 -9.96
CA ILE A 203 -11.97 6.15 -10.50
C ILE A 203 -11.41 7.08 -11.57
N ASP A 204 -12.26 7.68 -12.38
CA ASP A 204 -11.87 8.66 -13.39
C ASP A 204 -11.10 9.86 -12.81
N LEU A 205 -11.42 10.29 -11.59
CA LEU A 205 -10.69 11.36 -10.91
C LEU A 205 -9.35 10.86 -10.35
N ILE A 206 -9.27 9.59 -9.94
CA ILE A 206 -8.02 8.99 -9.49
C ILE A 206 -7.05 8.86 -10.68
N ASP A 207 -7.53 8.44 -11.85
CA ASP A 207 -6.73 8.39 -13.08
C ASP A 207 -6.20 9.79 -13.46
N ARG A 208 -7.05 10.82 -13.34
CA ARG A 208 -6.63 12.21 -13.58
C ARG A 208 -5.61 12.70 -12.56
N ALA A 209 -5.76 12.34 -11.30
CA ALA A 209 -4.80 12.65 -10.25
C ALA A 209 -3.42 12.03 -10.55
N TYR A 210 -3.38 10.80 -11.05
CA TYR A 210 -2.14 10.17 -11.52
C TYR A 210 -1.54 10.89 -12.73
N ASN A 211 -2.36 11.22 -13.73
CA ASN A 211 -1.92 12.00 -14.89
C ASN A 211 -1.39 13.39 -14.49
N TYR A 212 -2.00 14.01 -13.47
CA TYR A 212 -1.51 15.26 -12.90
C TYR A 212 -0.13 15.07 -12.25
N CYS A 213 0.06 14.00 -11.49
CA CYS A 213 1.36 13.65 -10.90
C CYS A 213 2.45 13.53 -11.97
N ILE A 214 2.19 12.74 -13.02
CA ILE A 214 3.13 12.53 -14.13
C ILE A 214 3.49 13.88 -14.79
N LYS A 215 2.49 14.71 -15.08
CA LYS A 215 2.67 16.01 -15.77
C LYS A 215 3.45 17.02 -14.93
N ASN A 216 3.34 16.96 -13.58
CA ASN A 216 3.93 17.94 -12.66
C ASN A 216 5.14 17.40 -11.90
N ASP A 217 5.67 16.24 -12.31
CA ASP A 217 6.84 15.58 -11.70
C ASP A 217 6.64 15.30 -10.21
N ILE A 218 5.45 14.78 -9.87
CA ILE A 218 5.07 14.37 -8.51
C ILE A 218 5.20 12.85 -8.42
N HIS A 219 6.08 12.37 -7.57
CA HIS A 219 6.38 10.94 -7.45
C HIS A 219 5.82 10.30 -6.17
N ILE A 220 5.26 11.10 -5.28
CA ILE A 220 4.75 10.65 -3.99
C ILE A 220 3.28 11.04 -3.85
N ILE A 221 2.46 10.06 -3.54
CA ILE A 221 1.06 10.24 -3.13
C ILE A 221 0.95 9.84 -1.65
N LEU A 222 0.29 10.68 -0.83
CA LEU A 222 -0.16 10.28 0.51
C LEU A 222 -1.67 10.09 0.51
N CYS A 223 -2.13 8.91 0.95
CA CYS A 223 -3.53 8.55 0.99
C CYS A 223 -4.06 8.49 2.43
N GLY A 224 -5.08 9.29 2.71
CA GLY A 224 -5.69 9.43 4.03
C GLY A 224 -6.60 8.29 4.46
N GLY A 225 -6.72 7.20 3.69
CA GLY A 225 -7.50 6.01 4.04
C GLY A 225 -8.83 5.87 3.32
N ASP A 226 -9.63 4.90 3.77
CA ASP A 226 -10.88 4.46 3.14
C ASP A 226 -10.68 4.15 1.65
N LEU A 227 -9.79 3.16 1.42
CA LEU A 227 -9.45 2.69 0.08
C LEU A 227 -10.63 1.97 -0.57
N ILE A 228 -11.30 1.09 0.19
CA ILE A 228 -12.51 0.37 -0.24
C ILE A 228 -13.74 0.88 0.51
N ASP A 229 -14.93 0.60 -0.02
CA ASP A 229 -16.20 0.97 0.63
C ASP A 229 -16.48 0.14 1.89
N GLY A 230 -15.85 -1.03 2.01
CA GLY A 230 -16.02 -1.88 3.17
C GLY A 230 -17.44 -2.45 3.29
N SER A 231 -17.93 -2.56 4.53
CA SER A 231 -19.23 -3.18 4.82
C SER A 231 -20.28 -2.21 5.38
N PHE A 232 -20.01 -0.91 5.41
CA PHE A 232 -20.86 0.08 6.07
C PHE A 232 -22.01 0.60 5.20
N SER A 233 -21.80 0.73 3.91
CA SER A 233 -22.70 1.43 2.99
C SER A 233 -23.78 0.51 2.42
N LYS A 234 -24.62 -0.10 3.27
CA LYS A 234 -25.75 -0.91 2.80
C LYS A 234 -26.66 -0.11 1.87
N GLY A 235 -26.80 -0.58 0.61
CA GLY A 235 -27.67 0.04 -0.40
C GLY A 235 -26.96 1.00 -1.36
N SER A 236 -25.73 1.44 -1.06
CA SER A 236 -24.91 2.26 -1.96
C SER A 236 -23.66 1.51 -2.48
N GLN A 237 -23.58 0.20 -2.26
CA GLN A 237 -22.49 -0.61 -2.74
C GLN A 237 -22.71 -1.04 -4.19
N LYS A 238 -21.78 -0.71 -5.07
CA LYS A 238 -21.64 -1.28 -6.42
C LYS A 238 -21.17 -2.74 -6.33
N ILE A 239 -20.28 -3.03 -5.37
CA ILE A 239 -19.74 -4.34 -5.08
C ILE A 239 -19.96 -4.64 -3.60
N SER A 240 -20.82 -5.60 -3.26
CA SER A 240 -21.16 -5.94 -1.88
C SER A 240 -20.23 -6.97 -1.23
N ASP A 241 -19.52 -7.74 -2.03
CA ASP A 241 -18.56 -8.75 -1.59
C ASP A 241 -17.19 -8.11 -1.34
N LEU A 242 -16.68 -8.19 -0.10
CA LEU A 242 -15.43 -7.54 0.30
C LEU A 242 -14.19 -8.09 -0.42
N TYR A 243 -14.17 -9.37 -0.77
CA TYR A 243 -13.07 -9.92 -1.58
C TYR A 243 -13.05 -9.29 -2.98
N GLN A 244 -14.24 -9.13 -3.56
CA GLN A 244 -14.38 -8.49 -4.86
C GLN A 244 -14.05 -7.01 -4.80
N GLN A 245 -14.38 -6.29 -3.70
CA GLN A 245 -13.98 -4.89 -3.52
C GLN A 245 -12.46 -4.75 -3.50
N ILE A 246 -11.77 -5.62 -2.74
CA ILE A 246 -10.31 -5.57 -2.63
C ILE A 246 -9.64 -5.94 -3.96
N ASP A 247 -10.11 -7.00 -4.63
CA ASP A 247 -9.61 -7.37 -5.96
C ASP A 247 -9.84 -6.25 -6.99
N TYR A 248 -11.00 -5.60 -6.90
CA TYR A 248 -11.35 -4.46 -7.72
C TYR A 248 -10.44 -3.26 -7.45
N PHE A 249 -10.15 -2.93 -6.18
CA PHE A 249 -9.18 -1.90 -5.81
C PHE A 249 -7.79 -2.22 -6.36
N ILE A 250 -7.26 -3.42 -6.11
CA ILE A 250 -5.93 -3.83 -6.57
C ILE A 250 -5.78 -3.71 -8.09
N LYS A 251 -6.83 -4.01 -8.85
CA LYS A 251 -6.83 -3.98 -10.32
C LYS A 251 -7.04 -2.59 -10.92
N ASN A 252 -7.83 -1.75 -10.25
CA ASN A 252 -8.28 -0.49 -10.81
C ASN A 252 -7.66 0.76 -10.18
N TYR A 253 -6.93 0.61 -9.04
CA TYR A 253 -6.10 1.70 -8.55
C TYR A 253 -4.94 1.92 -9.53
N PRO A 254 -4.75 3.13 -10.07
CA PRO A 254 -3.76 3.38 -11.12
C PRO A 254 -2.35 2.95 -10.72
N HIS A 255 -1.51 2.71 -11.68
CA HIS A 255 -0.11 2.36 -11.50
C HIS A 255 0.77 3.12 -12.48
N ASP A 256 1.84 3.70 -11.98
CA ASP A 256 2.95 4.23 -12.76
C ASP A 256 4.26 3.89 -12.04
N ASP A 257 5.27 3.46 -12.78
CA ASP A 257 6.56 3.01 -12.23
C ASP A 257 7.33 4.14 -11.53
N SER A 258 6.92 5.39 -11.70
CA SER A 258 7.52 6.57 -11.09
C SER A 258 6.76 7.09 -9.86
N ILE A 259 5.61 6.52 -9.53
CA ILE A 259 4.74 7.02 -8.46
C ILE A 259 4.61 5.99 -7.34
N LEU A 260 4.81 6.43 -6.11
CA LEU A 260 4.63 5.63 -4.90
C LEU A 260 3.51 6.21 -4.06
N THR A 261 2.57 5.36 -3.64
CA THR A 261 1.50 5.73 -2.71
C THR A 261 1.83 5.24 -1.30
N PHE A 262 1.91 6.14 -0.35
CA PHE A 262 1.97 5.84 1.07
C PHE A 262 0.64 6.23 1.72
N GLY A 263 0.15 5.43 2.65
CA GLY A 263 -1.14 5.74 3.25
C GLY A 263 -1.43 5.04 4.56
N VAL A 264 -2.58 5.35 5.07
CA VAL A 264 -3.27 4.55 6.08
C VAL A 264 -4.44 3.84 5.40
N ALA A 265 -4.90 2.76 6.00
CA ALA A 265 -6.23 2.23 5.71
C ALA A 265 -7.27 3.18 6.32
N GLY A 266 -8.47 2.74 6.58
CA GLY A 266 -9.48 3.56 7.24
C GLY A 266 -10.45 2.67 7.99
N ASN A 267 -11.51 3.24 8.54
CA ASN A 267 -12.53 2.46 9.23
C ASN A 267 -13.31 1.56 8.26
N HIS A 268 -13.50 1.98 7.00
CA HIS A 268 -14.11 1.14 5.96
C HIS A 268 -13.22 -0.07 5.64
N ASP A 269 -11.92 0.12 5.49
CA ASP A 269 -10.94 -0.94 5.29
C ASP A 269 -10.84 -1.88 6.50
N LEU A 270 -10.93 -1.32 7.73
CA LEU A 270 -10.92 -2.10 8.97
C LEU A 270 -12.08 -3.10 9.03
N SER A 271 -13.22 -2.78 8.43
CA SER A 271 -14.37 -3.68 8.39
C SER A 271 -14.08 -5.00 7.66
N ALA A 272 -13.15 -5.02 6.72
CA ALA A 272 -12.71 -6.24 6.05
C ALA A 272 -11.87 -7.12 7.00
N LEU A 273 -11.02 -6.50 7.83
CA LEU A 273 -10.26 -7.21 8.85
C LEU A 273 -11.19 -7.81 9.93
N GLU A 274 -12.10 -7.01 10.46
CA GLU A 274 -12.98 -7.41 11.56
C GLU A 274 -13.96 -8.52 11.17
N LYS A 275 -14.54 -8.43 9.97
CA LYS A 275 -15.56 -9.38 9.53
C LYS A 275 -15.02 -10.62 8.82
N PHE A 276 -13.90 -10.49 8.15
CA PHE A 276 -13.37 -11.55 7.26
C PHE A 276 -11.89 -11.86 7.52
N SER A 277 -11.26 -11.22 8.51
CA SER A 277 -9.82 -11.35 8.80
C SER A 277 -8.93 -11.04 7.60
N ILE A 278 -9.38 -10.13 6.72
CA ILE A 278 -8.63 -9.71 5.54
C ILE A 278 -7.84 -8.44 5.90
N ASN A 279 -6.52 -8.54 5.92
CA ASN A 279 -5.65 -7.40 6.18
C ASN A 279 -5.28 -6.70 4.86
N ILE A 280 -5.88 -5.55 4.57
CA ILE A 280 -5.63 -4.80 3.33
C ILE A 280 -4.18 -4.36 3.21
N MET A 281 -3.48 -4.10 4.32
CA MET A 281 -2.05 -3.76 4.31
C MET A 281 -1.21 -4.90 3.74
N GLU A 282 -1.48 -6.13 4.17
CA GLU A 282 -0.78 -7.31 3.64
C GLU A 282 -1.14 -7.58 2.17
N VAL A 283 -2.40 -7.36 1.81
CA VAL A 283 -2.84 -7.49 0.42
C VAL A 283 -2.08 -6.51 -0.47
N CYS A 284 -2.03 -5.23 -0.10
CA CYS A 284 -1.24 -4.24 -0.84
C CYS A 284 0.24 -4.65 -0.93
N ASN A 285 0.87 -5.01 0.18
CA ASN A 285 2.27 -5.40 0.22
C ASN A 285 2.60 -6.63 -0.65
N ASN A 286 1.63 -7.53 -0.85
CA ASN A 286 1.83 -8.75 -1.63
C ASN A 286 1.52 -8.58 -3.12
N PHE A 287 0.63 -7.65 -3.48
CA PHE A 287 0.13 -7.52 -4.87
C PHE A 287 0.44 -6.16 -5.51
N ARG A 288 0.78 -5.14 -4.71
CA ARG A 288 1.11 -3.79 -5.17
C ARG A 288 2.39 -3.31 -4.50
N HIS A 289 3.47 -3.24 -5.28
CA HIS A 289 4.78 -2.82 -4.77
C HIS A 289 4.93 -1.31 -4.67
N ASP A 290 4.05 -0.58 -5.33
CA ASP A 290 3.91 0.87 -5.37
C ASP A 290 3.02 1.43 -4.25
N ILE A 291 2.30 0.57 -3.49
CA ILE A 291 1.42 0.98 -2.40
C ILE A 291 1.97 0.50 -1.06
N VAL A 292 2.12 1.41 -0.11
CA VAL A 292 2.63 1.15 1.25
C VAL A 292 1.61 1.66 2.27
N ILE A 293 0.83 0.76 2.85
CA ILE A 293 -0.13 1.10 3.91
C ILE A 293 0.53 0.86 5.27
N GLY A 294 0.68 1.94 6.05
CA GLY A 294 1.44 1.94 7.30
C GLY A 294 0.64 1.61 8.57
N GLY A 295 -0.68 1.60 8.49
CA GLY A 295 -1.58 1.31 9.62
C GLY A 295 -3.04 1.48 9.24
N TYR A 296 -3.96 1.09 10.15
CA TYR A 296 -5.40 1.26 9.92
C TYR A 296 -5.87 2.68 10.18
N ASN A 297 -5.38 3.33 11.21
CA ASN A 297 -5.83 4.68 11.58
C ASN A 297 -4.74 5.73 11.46
N ASN A 298 -3.48 5.38 11.68
CA ASN A 298 -2.38 6.35 11.63
C ASN A 298 -1.08 5.73 11.17
N THR A 299 -0.22 6.58 10.62
CA THR A 299 1.16 6.26 10.28
C THR A 299 2.03 7.50 10.33
N GLU A 300 3.34 7.31 10.44
CA GLU A 300 4.35 8.37 10.41
C GLU A 300 5.18 8.22 9.13
N ILE A 301 5.20 9.24 8.29
CA ILE A 301 6.04 9.32 7.10
C ILE A 301 7.27 10.16 7.45
N ARG A 302 8.44 9.56 7.40
CA ARG A 302 9.72 10.23 7.77
C ARG A 302 10.37 10.85 6.54
N LEU A 303 10.80 12.10 6.70
CA LEU A 303 11.51 12.91 5.70
C LEU A 303 12.78 13.48 6.33
N LYS A 304 13.95 12.88 6.08
CA LYS A 304 15.25 13.29 6.68
C LYS A 304 15.15 13.42 8.22
N ASN A 305 15.18 14.65 8.73
CA ASN A 305 15.13 14.96 10.16
C ASN A 305 13.70 15.27 10.65
N ASP A 306 12.74 15.26 9.75
CA ASP A 306 11.36 15.61 10.04
C ASP A 306 10.37 14.52 9.66
N LYS A 307 9.10 14.72 9.95
CA LYS A 307 8.05 13.74 9.71
C LYS A 307 6.69 14.39 9.46
N ILE A 308 5.87 13.69 8.72
CA ILE A 308 4.45 13.96 8.54
C ILE A 308 3.69 12.89 9.31
N HIS A 309 2.73 13.27 10.13
CA HIS A 309 1.77 12.34 10.71
C HIS A 309 0.53 12.30 9.82
N LEU A 310 0.17 11.11 9.40
CA LEU A 310 -1.00 10.84 8.58
C LEU A 310 -1.99 10.01 9.41
N TYR A 311 -3.20 10.53 9.57
CA TYR A 311 -4.31 9.88 10.23
C TYR A 311 -5.46 9.67 9.25
N HIS A 312 -6.25 8.60 9.46
CA HIS A 312 -7.57 8.53 8.86
C HIS A 312 -8.57 9.29 9.72
N HIS A 313 -8.75 8.87 10.95
CA HIS A 313 -9.63 9.52 11.92
C HIS A 313 -8.85 9.92 13.18
N VAL A 314 -9.09 11.10 13.67
CA VAL A 314 -8.52 11.59 14.93
C VAL A 314 -9.61 11.68 15.96
N GLU A 315 -9.46 10.93 17.04
CA GLU A 315 -10.31 11.10 18.22
C GLU A 315 -10.03 12.47 18.86
N ASP A 316 -11.10 13.16 19.27
CA ASP A 316 -11.01 14.48 19.89
C ASP A 316 -9.98 14.51 21.04
N GLY A 317 -9.08 15.48 20.98
CA GLY A 317 -8.03 15.70 21.98
C GLY A 317 -6.72 14.92 21.81
N LYS A 318 -6.60 13.99 20.85
CA LYS A 318 -5.36 13.24 20.64
C LYS A 318 -4.34 13.93 19.71
N ILE A 319 -4.76 14.94 18.94
CA ILE A 319 -3.84 15.69 18.03
C ILE A 319 -2.74 16.38 18.82
N SER A 320 -3.02 16.92 19.99
CA SER A 320 -2.10 17.70 20.80
C SER A 320 -0.84 16.96 21.29
N GLN A 321 -0.83 15.62 21.18
CA GLN A 321 0.31 14.81 21.62
C GLN A 321 1.36 14.57 20.52
N THR A 322 1.09 15.00 19.29
CA THR A 322 1.96 14.73 18.13
C THR A 322 2.89 15.91 17.87
N LYS A 323 4.19 15.67 17.91
CA LYS A 323 5.22 16.68 17.60
C LYS A 323 5.68 16.60 16.14
N ALA A 324 4.75 16.61 15.18
CA ALA A 324 5.07 16.67 13.78
C ALA A 324 4.79 18.07 13.24
N PRO A 325 5.61 18.63 12.34
CA PRO A 325 5.34 19.93 11.74
C PRO A 325 4.10 19.92 10.86
N ILE A 326 3.74 18.76 10.30
CA ILE A 326 2.56 18.56 9.46
C ILE A 326 1.75 17.36 9.95
N ILE A 327 0.45 17.55 10.05
CA ILE A 327 -0.53 16.54 10.42
C ILE A 327 -1.62 16.51 9.35
N LEU A 328 -1.84 15.33 8.77
CA LEU A 328 -2.81 15.09 7.71
C LEU A 328 -3.95 14.21 8.23
N HIS A 329 -5.18 14.49 7.80
CA HIS A 329 -6.39 13.75 8.21
C HIS A 329 -7.25 13.41 6.99
N GLY A 330 -7.80 12.18 6.95
CA GLY A 330 -8.88 11.79 6.04
C GLY A 330 -10.26 11.85 6.71
N HIS A 331 -11.13 10.90 6.44
CA HIS A 331 -12.39 10.55 7.08
C HIS A 331 -13.52 11.60 7.00
N SER A 332 -13.23 12.86 7.19
CA SER A 332 -14.28 13.89 7.24
C SER A 332 -14.84 14.26 5.86
N HIS A 333 -14.17 13.83 4.79
CA HIS A 333 -14.48 14.11 3.39
C HIS A 333 -14.43 15.60 3.01
N LYS A 334 -13.93 16.46 3.90
CA LYS A 334 -13.95 17.92 3.74
C LYS A 334 -12.52 18.47 3.71
N TYR A 335 -12.32 19.53 2.94
CA TYR A 335 -11.09 20.30 3.00
C TYR A 335 -11.10 21.27 4.18
N ALA A 336 -10.05 21.23 4.97
CA ALA A 336 -9.73 22.23 5.97
C ALA A 336 -8.23 22.35 6.14
N ILE A 337 -7.72 23.55 6.47
CA ILE A 337 -6.31 23.80 6.66
C ILE A 337 -6.09 24.89 7.72
N GLY A 338 -5.08 24.72 8.56
CA GLY A 338 -4.73 25.71 9.57
C GLY A 338 -3.55 25.30 10.44
N ILE A 339 -3.04 26.25 11.23
CA ILE A 339 -2.02 25.99 12.26
C ILE A 339 -2.75 25.70 13.58
N ILE A 340 -2.55 24.51 14.11
CA ILE A 340 -3.09 24.08 15.42
C ILE A 340 -1.91 23.52 16.22
N ASP A 341 -1.72 23.98 17.45
CA ASP A 341 -0.65 23.53 18.35
C ASP A 341 0.75 23.52 17.71
N ASN A 342 1.05 24.56 16.94
CA ASN A 342 2.30 24.71 16.18
C ASN A 342 2.53 23.69 15.06
N SER A 343 1.54 22.96 14.64
CA SER A 343 1.57 22.06 13.49
C SER A 343 0.63 22.55 12.39
N LEU A 344 1.03 22.38 11.14
CA LEU A 344 0.13 22.57 10.01
C LEU A 344 -0.80 21.37 9.94
N ASN A 345 -2.09 21.59 10.17
CA ASN A 345 -3.13 20.60 10.11
C ASN A 345 -3.86 20.73 8.78
N ILE A 346 -3.95 19.63 8.03
CA ILE A 346 -4.62 19.56 6.74
C ILE A 346 -5.62 18.41 6.79
N THR A 347 -6.89 18.72 6.57
CA THR A 347 -7.91 17.72 6.31
C THR A 347 -7.99 17.51 4.80
N ILE A 348 -7.73 16.28 4.36
CA ILE A 348 -7.70 15.89 2.97
C ILE A 348 -9.15 15.67 2.51
N PRO A 349 -9.62 16.34 1.45
CA PRO A 349 -10.95 16.12 0.91
C PRO A 349 -11.08 14.71 0.30
N THR A 350 -12.31 14.23 0.20
CA THR A 350 -12.58 12.97 -0.52
C THR A 350 -12.38 13.13 -2.02
N LEU A 351 -11.91 12.07 -2.66
CA LEU A 351 -11.86 11.96 -4.13
C LEU A 351 -13.06 11.16 -4.71
N SER A 352 -14.12 11.00 -3.94
CA SER A 352 -15.39 10.34 -4.32
C SER A 352 -16.57 11.29 -4.20
N ASN A 353 -17.72 10.92 -4.79
CA ASN A 353 -18.97 11.71 -4.71
C ASN A 353 -19.80 11.41 -3.44
N ILE A 354 -19.22 10.76 -2.43
CA ILE A 354 -19.96 10.31 -1.23
C ILE A 354 -20.50 11.48 -0.39
N CYS A 355 -19.83 12.61 -0.40
CA CYS A 355 -20.31 13.81 0.30
C CYS A 355 -20.85 14.87 -0.67
N SER A 356 -21.50 15.90 -0.09
CA SER A 356 -22.07 17.03 -0.87
C SER A 356 -21.00 18.02 -1.37
N GLN A 357 -19.76 17.86 -0.93
CA GLN A 357 -18.64 18.68 -1.42
C GLN A 357 -18.11 18.12 -2.73
N MET A 358 -17.45 18.96 -3.49
CA MET A 358 -16.82 18.58 -4.75
C MET A 358 -15.63 17.67 -4.48
N PRO A 359 -15.54 16.48 -5.11
CA PRO A 359 -14.37 15.63 -5.03
C PRO A 359 -13.12 16.37 -5.47
N SER A 360 -12.07 16.33 -4.67
CA SER A 360 -10.85 17.10 -4.93
C SER A 360 -9.63 16.46 -4.27
N ALA A 361 -8.45 16.92 -4.63
CA ALA A 361 -7.18 16.52 -4.05
C ALA A 361 -6.36 17.75 -3.66
N LEU A 362 -5.23 17.53 -2.98
CA LEU A 362 -4.32 18.62 -2.61
C LEU A 362 -2.93 18.30 -3.13
N GLU A 363 -2.24 19.31 -3.68
CA GLU A 363 -0.79 19.25 -3.86
C GLU A 363 -0.12 19.95 -2.68
N LEU A 364 0.85 19.27 -2.08
CA LEU A 364 1.64 19.76 -0.96
C LEU A 364 3.10 19.90 -1.41
N ASP A 365 3.55 21.11 -1.59
CA ASP A 365 4.95 21.42 -1.88
C ASP A 365 5.68 21.70 -0.57
N LEU A 366 6.73 20.96 -0.30
CA LEU A 366 7.56 21.08 0.90
C LEU A 366 8.93 21.64 0.55
N TYR A 367 9.32 22.70 1.22
CA TYR A 367 10.64 23.32 1.09
C TYR A 367 11.49 22.96 2.29
N MET A 368 12.61 22.27 2.03
CA MET A 368 13.48 21.72 3.07
C MET A 368 14.66 22.64 3.35
N PHE A 369 14.95 22.87 4.63
CA PHE A 369 16.16 23.57 5.08
C PHE A 369 16.90 22.73 6.12
N LYS A 370 18.15 22.37 5.83
CA LYS A 370 18.99 21.53 6.70
C LYS A 370 18.32 20.20 7.10
N GLY A 371 17.46 19.66 6.22
CA GLY A 371 16.74 18.40 6.45
C GLY A 371 15.45 18.54 7.26
N TYR A 372 15.02 19.74 7.60
CA TYR A 372 13.75 20.06 8.24
C TYR A 372 12.81 20.73 7.25
N ILE A 373 11.51 20.54 7.43
CA ILE A 373 10.49 21.22 6.62
C ILE A 373 10.43 22.69 7.09
N ALA A 374 10.87 23.59 6.22
CA ALA A 374 10.93 25.03 6.52
C ALA A 374 9.64 25.76 6.13
N ASP A 375 9.20 25.53 4.92
CA ASP A 375 8.02 26.17 4.32
C ASP A 375 7.18 25.12 3.60
N SER A 376 5.91 25.40 3.41
CA SER A 376 5.02 24.58 2.59
C SER A 376 4.03 25.43 1.81
N VAL A 377 3.65 24.94 0.64
CA VAL A 377 2.54 25.44 -0.16
C VAL A 377 1.52 24.33 -0.34
N VAL A 378 0.27 24.64 -0.08
CA VAL A 378 -0.85 23.70 -0.26
C VAL A 378 -1.75 24.24 -1.35
N LYS A 379 -1.92 23.48 -2.43
CA LYS A 379 -2.79 23.80 -3.55
C LYS A 379 -3.99 22.87 -3.52
N HIS A 380 -5.20 23.43 -3.51
CA HIS A 380 -6.43 22.67 -3.57
C HIS A 380 -6.84 22.51 -5.03
N LEU A 381 -6.90 21.26 -5.51
CA LEU A 381 -7.06 20.92 -6.91
C LEU A 381 -8.39 20.20 -7.16
N TYR A 382 -9.05 20.57 -8.26
CA TYR A 382 -10.17 19.83 -8.79
C TYR A 382 -9.77 19.15 -10.10
N PHE A 383 -10.11 17.87 -10.24
CA PHE A 383 -9.91 17.09 -11.45
C PHE A 383 -11.26 16.86 -12.14
N GLY A 384 -11.65 17.78 -13.03
CA GLY A 384 -12.89 17.70 -13.81
C GLY A 384 -12.64 17.53 -15.29
N GLU A 385 -13.53 18.03 -16.16
CA GLU A 385 -13.29 18.09 -17.60
C GLU A 385 -12.03 18.92 -17.91
N GLN A 386 -11.77 19.93 -17.09
CA GLN A 386 -10.50 20.66 -17.03
C GLN A 386 -10.03 20.66 -15.58
N ASP A 387 -8.75 20.41 -15.38
CA ASP A 387 -8.13 20.50 -14.05
C ASP A 387 -7.96 21.98 -13.69
N PHE A 388 -8.30 22.36 -12.47
CA PHE A 388 -8.10 23.72 -12.00
C PHE A 388 -7.78 23.83 -10.52
N LEU A 389 -7.04 24.89 -10.21
CA LEU A 389 -6.68 25.27 -8.88
C LEU A 389 -7.85 26.02 -8.21
N LEU A 390 -8.32 25.49 -7.07
CA LEU A 390 -9.39 26.08 -6.26
C LEU A 390 -8.88 27.13 -5.28
N SER A 391 -7.76 26.85 -4.65
CA SER A 391 -7.12 27.75 -3.68
C SER A 391 -5.65 27.39 -3.47
N GLU A 392 -4.86 28.34 -2.99
CA GLU A 392 -3.47 28.15 -2.60
C GLU A 392 -3.23 28.78 -1.23
N ALA A 393 -2.45 28.10 -0.37
CA ALA A 393 -2.07 28.61 0.94
C ALA A 393 -0.58 28.31 1.21
N SER A 394 0.14 29.30 1.70
CA SER A 394 1.58 29.19 2.04
C SER A 394 1.80 29.30 3.54
N PHE A 395 2.67 28.47 4.09
CA PHE A 395 2.95 28.40 5.51
C PHE A 395 4.46 28.39 5.77
N ASN A 396 4.93 29.26 6.67
CA ASN A 396 6.29 29.18 7.21
C ASN A 396 6.26 28.32 8.48
N LEU A 397 6.80 27.11 8.40
CA LEU A 397 6.76 26.13 9.49
C LEU A 397 7.87 26.34 10.52
N LEU A 398 8.97 26.96 10.16
CA LEU A 398 10.01 27.38 11.13
C LEU A 398 9.48 28.45 12.09
N ASN A 399 8.75 29.43 11.57
CA ASN A 399 8.15 30.52 12.35
C ASN A 399 6.68 30.22 12.75
N LYS A 400 6.13 29.10 12.29
CA LYS A 400 4.77 28.64 12.60
C LYS A 400 3.68 29.68 12.28
N LYS A 401 3.78 30.32 11.11
CA LYS A 401 2.88 31.36 10.63
C LYS A 401 2.29 31.02 9.28
N ASN A 402 1.04 31.34 9.09
CA ASN A 402 0.43 31.45 7.77
C ASN A 402 1.00 32.70 7.08
N VAL A 403 1.60 32.55 5.93
CA VAL A 403 2.23 33.66 5.19
C VAL A 403 1.26 34.23 4.17
N LYS A 404 0.43 33.38 3.54
CA LYS A 404 -0.51 33.81 2.50
C LYS A 404 -1.63 32.76 2.38
N CYS A 405 -2.86 33.24 2.22
CA CYS A 405 -3.98 32.38 1.88
C CYS A 405 -4.78 33.11 0.78
N GLU A 406 -4.78 32.57 -0.41
CA GLU A 406 -5.56 33.08 -1.54
C GLU A 406 -6.59 32.04 -1.96
N ALA A 407 -7.89 32.37 -1.82
CA ALA A 407 -8.91 31.65 -2.52
C ALA A 407 -8.98 32.17 -3.96
N ILE A 408 -8.90 31.28 -4.92
CA ILE A 408 -9.04 31.67 -6.31
C ILE A 408 -10.54 31.72 -6.62
N ASP A 409 -11.07 32.94 -6.70
CA ASP A 409 -12.51 33.21 -6.85
C ASP A 409 -13.11 32.78 -8.22
N ASN A 410 -12.39 32.00 -9.02
CA ASN A 410 -12.90 31.59 -10.32
C ASN A 410 -13.80 30.32 -10.24
N LEU A 411 -14.86 30.42 -9.43
CA LEU A 411 -15.86 29.36 -9.21
C LEU A 411 -16.97 29.33 -10.30
N GLU A 412 -16.83 30.07 -11.39
CA GLU A 412 -17.82 30.09 -12.48
C GLU A 412 -18.13 28.70 -13.07
N PRO A 413 -17.15 27.82 -13.33
CA PRO A 413 -17.44 26.46 -13.77
C PRO A 413 -18.28 25.67 -12.74
N TYR A 414 -18.02 25.86 -11.46
CA TYR A 414 -18.75 25.19 -10.38
C TYR A 414 -20.20 25.68 -10.22
N LYS A 415 -20.42 26.98 -10.40
CA LYS A 415 -21.79 27.56 -10.37
C LYS A 415 -22.62 27.06 -11.55
N GLN A 416 -22.01 26.82 -12.71
CA GLN A 416 -22.68 26.24 -13.89
C GLN A 416 -23.06 24.78 -13.66
N MET A 417 -22.19 23.95 -13.03
CA MET A 417 -22.50 22.56 -12.72
C MET A 417 -23.64 22.41 -11.69
N LYS A 418 -23.76 23.33 -10.71
CA LYS A 418 -24.89 23.35 -9.75
C LYS A 418 -26.23 23.71 -10.38
N LYS A 419 -26.22 24.37 -11.54
CA LYS A 419 -27.45 24.71 -12.29
C LYS A 419 -27.95 23.58 -13.19
N LEU A 420 -27.13 22.53 -13.38
CA LEU A 420 -27.44 21.36 -14.21
C LEU A 420 -27.90 20.14 -13.37
N LYS A 421 -27.99 20.27 -12.04
CA LYS A 421 -28.63 19.34 -11.11
C LYS A 421 -29.94 19.94 -10.61
#